data_def738840883334954fbed35c1eb37cd
#
_entry.id   def738840883334954fbed35c1eb37cd
#
_cell.length_a   1.000
_cell.length_b   1.000
_cell.length_c   1.000
_cell.angle_alpha   90.00
_cell.angle_beta   90.00
_cell.angle_gamma   90.00
#
_symmetry.space_group_name_H-M   'P 1'
#
loop_
_entity.id
_entity.type
_entity.pdbx_description
1 polymer ?
#
loop_
_entity_poly.entity_id
_entity_poly.type
_entity_poly.pdbx_seq_one_letter_code
_entity_poly.pdbx_strand_id
1 'polypeptide(L)'
;KHLYDVKLNKIIQVKYDNRDVEQASFGQRCTAVVVILLLFGNYPLIIDEPEAHLDSSLIANYLVPLLKEKKSDRQIIFATHNANFVINGDAEKIFILKNESGQTEVIEITIEDTKNREELLKLEGGKEAFEKIGEKLNIR
;
A
#
# COMPACT_ATOMS: atom_id res chain seq x y z
N LYS A 1 -22.38 50.71 -10.99
CA LYS A 1 -23.04 49.40 -10.60
C LYS A 1 -21.92 48.36 -10.49
N HIS A 2 -21.31 48.23 -9.32
CA HIS A 2 -20.36 47.17 -9.06
C HIS A 2 -21.14 45.88 -8.78
N LEU A 3 -21.11 44.95 -9.73
CA LEU A 3 -21.47 43.56 -9.50
C LEU A 3 -20.40 43.00 -8.53
N TYR A 4 -20.81 42.61 -7.34
CA TYR A 4 -19.96 41.91 -6.40
C TYR A 4 -19.51 40.61 -7.05
N ASP A 5 -18.21 40.45 -7.23
CA ASP A 5 -17.57 39.26 -7.72
C ASP A 5 -17.67 38.21 -6.60
N VAL A 6 -18.75 37.40 -6.63
CA VAL A 6 -18.95 36.32 -5.65
C VAL A 6 -17.98 35.22 -6.01
N LYS A 7 -16.80 35.23 -5.41
CA LYS A 7 -15.88 34.08 -5.46
C LYS A 7 -16.50 32.92 -4.67
N LEU A 8 -17.00 31.93 -5.40
CA LEU A 8 -17.39 30.67 -4.78
C LEU A 8 -16.14 29.98 -4.27
N ASN A 9 -15.87 30.07 -2.98
CA ASN A 9 -14.84 29.28 -2.33
C ASN A 9 -15.35 27.86 -2.15
N LYS A 10 -14.81 26.92 -2.93
CA LYS A 10 -15.08 25.49 -2.76
C LYS A 10 -14.20 24.99 -1.61
N ILE A 11 -14.81 24.65 -0.48
CA ILE A 11 -14.14 24.02 0.65
C ILE A 11 -14.32 22.52 0.50
N ILE A 12 -13.21 21.79 0.38
CA ILE A 12 -13.20 20.32 0.41
C ILE A 12 -12.84 19.91 1.84
N GLN A 13 -13.75 19.24 2.50
CA GLN A 13 -13.54 18.72 3.84
C GLN A 13 -13.39 17.20 3.78
N VAL A 14 -12.29 16.69 4.30
CA VAL A 14 -12.04 15.25 4.40
C VAL A 14 -12.42 14.80 5.80
N LYS A 15 -13.26 13.78 5.90
CA LYS A 15 -13.67 13.17 7.16
C LYS A 15 -13.24 11.70 7.23
N TYR A 16 -12.76 11.30 8.38
CA TYR A 16 -12.48 9.92 8.72
C TYR A 16 -13.39 9.51 9.89
N ASP A 17 -14.24 8.52 9.70
CA ASP A 17 -15.20 8.05 10.70
C ASP A 17 -16.03 9.20 11.31
N ASN A 18 -16.61 10.07 10.45
CA ASN A 18 -17.38 11.26 10.80
C ASN A 18 -16.63 12.36 11.59
N ARG A 19 -15.32 12.23 11.78
CA ARG A 19 -14.46 13.25 12.38
C ARG A 19 -13.65 13.97 11.32
N ASP A 20 -13.36 15.23 11.54
CA ASP A 20 -12.46 15.96 10.66
C ASP A 20 -11.08 15.31 10.68
N VAL A 21 -10.47 15.15 9.51
CA VAL A 21 -9.18 14.46 9.37
C VAL A 21 -8.07 15.14 10.19
N GLU A 22 -8.22 16.42 10.48
CA GLU A 22 -7.31 17.18 11.33
C GLU A 22 -7.29 16.69 12.78
N GLN A 23 -8.41 16.12 13.26
CA GLN A 23 -8.55 15.54 14.61
C GLN A 23 -8.16 14.06 14.65
N ALA A 24 -7.88 13.46 13.49
CA ALA A 24 -7.48 12.08 13.39
C ALA A 24 -6.03 11.86 13.84
N SER A 25 -5.69 10.63 14.25
CA SER A 25 -4.31 10.24 14.55
C SER A 25 -3.42 10.40 13.31
N PHE A 26 -2.11 10.43 13.49
CA PHE A 26 -1.17 10.55 12.38
C PHE A 26 -1.36 9.40 11.37
N GLY A 27 -1.47 8.14 11.83
CA GLY A 27 -1.73 6.99 10.97
C GLY A 27 -3.03 7.10 10.19
N GLN A 28 -4.13 7.54 10.84
CA GLN A 28 -5.41 7.76 10.16
C GLN A 28 -5.33 8.84 9.08
N ARG A 29 -4.56 9.90 9.32
CA ARG A 29 -4.32 10.93 8.29
C ARG A 29 -3.54 10.40 7.10
N CYS A 30 -2.48 9.60 7.35
CA CYS A 30 -1.72 8.93 6.30
C CYS A 30 -2.62 7.99 5.48
N THR A 31 -3.45 7.18 6.15
CA THR A 31 -4.45 6.33 5.49
C THR A 31 -5.37 7.13 4.58
N ALA A 32 -5.93 8.22 5.10
CA ALA A 32 -6.85 9.06 4.32
C ALA A 32 -6.19 9.61 3.05
N VAL A 33 -4.93 10.05 3.14
CA VAL A 33 -4.16 10.53 1.98
C VAL A 33 -3.96 9.41 0.96
N VAL A 34 -3.50 8.23 1.39
CA VAL A 34 -3.27 7.08 0.48
C VAL A 34 -4.58 6.65 -0.19
N VAL A 35 -5.68 6.57 0.56
CA VAL A 35 -7.00 6.23 0.01
C VAL A 35 -7.46 7.27 -1.01
N ILE A 36 -7.30 8.56 -0.73
CA ILE A 36 -7.64 9.62 -1.68
C ILE A 36 -6.83 9.50 -2.96
N LEU A 37 -5.51 9.27 -2.84
CA LEU A 37 -4.62 9.10 -3.99
C LEU A 37 -5.00 7.87 -4.83
N LEU A 38 -5.44 6.79 -4.20
CA LEU A 38 -5.90 5.58 -4.87
C LEU A 38 -7.27 5.77 -5.56
N LEU A 39 -8.17 6.53 -4.94
CA LEU A 39 -9.52 6.74 -5.49
C LEU A 39 -9.56 7.77 -6.64
N PHE A 40 -8.65 8.72 -6.66
CA PHE A 40 -8.69 9.81 -7.63
C PHE A 40 -7.59 9.70 -8.68
N GLY A 41 -7.99 9.86 -9.94
CA GLY A 41 -7.10 9.91 -11.11
C GLY A 41 -6.68 8.53 -11.62
N ASN A 42 -6.19 8.52 -12.87
CA ASN A 42 -5.77 7.31 -13.59
C ASN A 42 -4.27 7.36 -13.97
N TYR A 43 -3.54 8.33 -13.44
CA TYR A 43 -2.11 8.42 -13.67
C TYR A 43 -1.37 7.35 -12.85
N PRO A 44 -0.17 6.92 -13.30
CA PRO A 44 0.68 6.05 -12.50
C PRO A 44 0.89 6.63 -11.09
N LEU A 45 0.84 5.78 -10.09
CA LEU A 45 0.98 6.15 -8.68
C LEU A 45 2.24 5.49 -8.11
N ILE A 46 3.11 6.29 -7.50
CA ILE A 46 4.30 5.81 -6.80
C ILE A 46 4.13 6.14 -5.33
N ILE A 47 4.24 5.14 -4.48
CA ILE A 47 4.07 5.28 -3.03
C ILE A 47 5.25 4.59 -2.34
N ASP A 48 5.83 5.28 -1.38
CA ASP A 48 6.86 4.74 -0.50
C ASP A 48 6.23 4.39 0.86
N GLU A 49 6.40 3.15 1.30
CA GLU A 49 5.85 2.58 2.53
C GLU A 49 4.37 2.92 2.76
N PRO A 50 3.45 2.50 1.84
CA PRO A 50 2.02 2.83 1.97
C PRO A 50 1.39 2.30 3.25
N GLU A 51 1.99 1.28 3.86
CA GLU A 51 1.58 0.67 5.13
C GLU A 51 2.14 1.36 6.37
N ALA A 52 3.06 2.32 6.20
CA ALA A 52 3.70 3.00 7.32
C ALA A 52 2.64 3.67 8.21
N HIS A 53 2.78 3.44 9.51
CA HIS A 53 1.87 3.96 10.54
C HIS A 53 0.42 3.43 10.48
N LEU A 54 0.17 2.38 9.68
CA LEU A 54 -1.12 1.70 9.63
C LEU A 54 -1.08 0.45 10.51
N ASP A 55 -2.21 0.16 11.13
CA ASP A 55 -2.37 -1.15 11.78
C ASP A 55 -2.69 -2.25 10.74
N SER A 56 -2.40 -3.50 11.10
CA SER A 56 -2.58 -4.65 10.21
C SER A 56 -4.04 -4.83 9.75
N SER A 57 -5.00 -4.38 10.55
CA SER A 57 -6.43 -4.45 10.23
C SER A 57 -6.78 -3.46 9.12
N LEU A 58 -6.28 -2.23 9.19
CA LEU A 58 -6.47 -1.23 8.13
C LEU A 58 -5.81 -1.67 6.82
N ILE A 59 -4.61 -2.24 6.90
CA ILE A 59 -3.92 -2.78 5.73
C ILE A 59 -4.76 -3.88 5.08
N ALA A 60 -5.13 -4.91 5.84
CA ALA A 60 -5.80 -6.09 5.32
C ALA A 60 -7.22 -5.81 4.82
N ASN A 61 -7.99 -4.99 5.55
CA ASN A 61 -9.42 -4.81 5.29
C ASN A 61 -9.73 -3.65 4.34
N TYR A 62 -8.79 -2.70 4.16
CA TYR A 62 -9.05 -1.51 3.34
C TYR A 62 -8.00 -1.28 2.26
N LEU A 63 -6.72 -1.19 2.63
CA LEU A 63 -5.67 -0.79 1.70
C LEU A 63 -5.43 -1.86 0.62
N VAL A 64 -5.26 -3.11 1.02
CA VAL A 64 -5.02 -4.23 0.09
C VAL A 64 -6.19 -4.44 -0.88
N PRO A 65 -7.46 -4.51 -0.45
CA PRO A 65 -8.59 -4.60 -1.37
C PRO A 65 -8.68 -3.43 -2.34
N LEU A 66 -8.40 -2.21 -1.88
CA LEU A 66 -8.43 -1.02 -2.73
C LEU A 66 -7.31 -1.04 -3.78
N LEU A 67 -6.11 -1.48 -3.42
CA LEU A 67 -5.01 -1.67 -4.36
C LEU A 67 -5.36 -2.67 -5.46
N LYS A 68 -5.95 -3.82 -5.08
CA LYS A 68 -6.40 -4.84 -6.03
C LYS A 68 -7.46 -4.34 -7.00
N GLU A 69 -8.37 -3.51 -6.53
CA GLU A 69 -9.36 -2.89 -7.39
C GLU A 69 -8.72 -1.91 -8.37
N LYS A 70 -7.83 -1.04 -7.87
CA LYS A 70 -7.30 0.09 -8.65
C LYS A 70 -6.14 -0.27 -9.58
N LYS A 71 -5.47 -1.41 -9.38
CA LYS A 71 -4.39 -1.85 -10.26
C LYS A 71 -4.86 -2.19 -11.69
N SER A 72 -6.16 -2.49 -11.89
CA SER A 72 -6.75 -2.67 -13.21
C SER A 72 -6.91 -1.36 -13.99
N ASP A 73 -7.03 -0.24 -13.29
CA ASP A 73 -7.32 1.07 -13.87
C ASP A 73 -6.04 1.89 -14.11
N ARG A 74 -4.97 1.60 -13.35
CA ARG A 74 -3.72 2.37 -13.39
C ARG A 74 -2.53 1.56 -12.88
N GLN A 75 -1.34 1.95 -13.31
CA GLN A 75 -0.10 1.40 -12.76
C GLN A 75 0.11 1.91 -11.33
N ILE A 76 0.39 0.99 -10.41
CA ILE A 76 0.73 1.29 -9.02
C ILE A 76 2.11 0.70 -8.74
N ILE A 77 3.03 1.54 -8.29
CA ILE A 77 4.38 1.15 -7.89
C ILE A 77 4.53 1.51 -6.42
N PHE A 78 4.91 0.58 -5.59
CA PHE A 78 5.18 0.87 -4.19
C PHE A 78 6.48 0.22 -3.71
N ALA A 79 7.18 0.91 -2.82
CA ALA A 79 8.28 0.36 -2.06
C ALA A 79 7.77 -0.03 -0.67
N THR A 80 8.14 -1.19 -0.17
CA THR A 80 7.72 -1.70 1.13
C THR A 80 8.73 -2.71 1.67
N HIS A 81 8.84 -2.81 2.97
CA HIS A 81 9.54 -3.88 3.65
C HIS A 81 8.59 -4.98 4.17
N ASN A 82 7.30 -4.88 3.88
CA ASN A 82 6.26 -5.80 4.34
C ASN A 82 5.89 -6.79 3.23
N ALA A 83 6.40 -8.03 3.32
CA ALA A 83 6.12 -9.08 2.34
C ALA A 83 4.63 -9.46 2.28
N ASN A 84 3.90 -9.39 3.40
CA ASN A 84 2.46 -9.63 3.42
C ASN A 84 1.70 -8.61 2.58
N PHE A 85 2.15 -7.35 2.58
CA PHE A 85 1.56 -6.31 1.76
C PHE A 85 1.72 -6.63 0.26
N VAL A 86 2.92 -7.08 -0.16
CA VAL A 86 3.23 -7.47 -1.53
C VAL A 86 2.37 -8.65 -1.99
N ILE A 87 2.33 -9.72 -1.18
CA ILE A 87 1.64 -10.96 -1.51
C ILE A 87 0.13 -10.76 -1.52
N ASN A 88 -0.41 -10.15 -0.46
CA ASN A 88 -1.83 -9.90 -0.36
C ASN A 88 -2.30 -8.85 -1.37
N GLY A 89 -1.43 -7.92 -1.79
CA GLY A 89 -1.69 -6.94 -2.84
C GLY A 89 -1.74 -7.56 -4.23
N ASP A 90 -1.28 -8.82 -4.37
CA ASP A 90 -1.24 -9.55 -5.63
C ASP A 90 -0.43 -8.78 -6.69
N ALA A 91 0.83 -8.48 -6.34
CA ALA A 91 1.74 -7.73 -7.19
C ALA A 91 2.16 -8.56 -8.41
N GLU A 92 2.04 -8.01 -9.62
CA GLU A 92 2.43 -8.68 -10.87
C GLU A 92 3.95 -8.78 -11.02
N LYS A 93 4.67 -7.81 -10.46
CA LYS A 93 6.13 -7.73 -10.57
C LYS A 93 6.74 -7.24 -9.27
N ILE A 94 7.80 -7.91 -8.84
CA ILE A 94 8.46 -7.63 -7.58
C ILE A 94 9.96 -7.48 -7.84
N PHE A 95 10.56 -6.42 -7.31
CA PHE A 95 12.00 -6.21 -7.30
C PHE A 95 12.48 -6.27 -5.85
N ILE A 96 13.27 -7.29 -5.53
CA ILE A 96 13.90 -7.43 -4.21
C ILE A 96 15.26 -6.76 -4.27
N LEU A 97 15.48 -5.78 -3.41
CA LEU A 97 16.74 -5.09 -3.26
C LEU A 97 17.53 -5.72 -2.10
N LYS A 98 18.67 -6.29 -2.38
CA LYS A 98 19.61 -6.81 -1.38
C LYS A 98 20.84 -5.95 -1.31
N ASN A 99 21.29 -5.65 -0.11
CA ASN A 99 22.56 -4.98 0.10
C ASN A 99 23.52 -5.93 0.84
N GLU A 100 24.47 -6.48 0.12
CA GLU A 100 25.52 -7.32 0.67
C GLU A 100 26.88 -6.67 0.44
N SER A 101 27.61 -6.44 1.54
CA SER A 101 28.97 -5.89 1.51
C SER A 101 29.12 -4.56 0.72
N GLY A 102 28.09 -3.72 0.74
CA GLY A 102 28.11 -2.41 0.06
C GLY A 102 27.78 -2.47 -1.43
N GLN A 103 27.38 -3.63 -1.94
CA GLN A 103 26.85 -3.79 -3.30
C GLN A 103 25.36 -4.08 -3.22
N THR A 104 24.58 -3.39 -4.07
CA THR A 104 23.14 -3.63 -4.16
C THR A 104 22.86 -4.59 -5.32
N GLU A 105 22.30 -5.74 -5.00
CA GLU A 105 21.76 -6.69 -5.96
C GLU A 105 20.26 -6.47 -6.12
N VAL A 106 19.77 -6.59 -7.35
CA VAL A 106 18.33 -6.50 -7.68
C VAL A 106 17.88 -7.85 -8.21
N ILE A 107 16.92 -8.49 -7.54
CA ILE A 107 16.33 -9.73 -7.97
C ILE A 107 14.90 -9.44 -8.45
N GLU A 108 14.62 -9.77 -9.70
CA GLU A 108 13.30 -9.62 -10.30
C GLU A 108 12.55 -10.95 -10.17
N ILE A 109 11.33 -10.91 -9.59
CA ILE A 109 10.47 -12.07 -9.42
C ILE A 109 9.00 -11.74 -9.67
N THR A 110 8.19 -12.79 -9.81
CA THR A 110 6.72 -12.73 -9.70
C THR A 110 6.26 -13.49 -8.47
N ILE A 111 4.99 -13.36 -8.09
CA ILE A 111 4.41 -14.12 -6.96
C ILE A 111 4.46 -15.63 -7.22
N GLU A 112 4.38 -16.04 -8.48
CA GLU A 112 4.42 -17.46 -8.91
C GLU A 112 5.84 -18.04 -8.92
N ASP A 113 6.88 -17.22 -8.83
CA ASP A 113 8.26 -17.69 -8.82
C ASP A 113 8.60 -18.39 -7.50
N THR A 114 8.46 -19.73 -7.54
CA THR A 114 8.71 -20.58 -6.37
C THR A 114 10.18 -20.62 -5.97
N LYS A 115 11.13 -20.39 -6.90
CA LYS A 115 12.56 -20.47 -6.61
C LYS A 115 13.06 -19.31 -5.75
N ASN A 116 12.57 -18.10 -6.05
CA ASN A 116 12.98 -16.88 -5.36
C ASN A 116 11.99 -16.45 -4.28
N ARG A 117 10.90 -17.20 -4.07
CA ARG A 117 9.91 -16.93 -3.03
C ARG A 117 10.50 -16.93 -1.63
N GLU A 118 11.55 -17.71 -1.39
CA GLU A 118 12.25 -17.74 -0.10
C GLU A 118 12.89 -16.38 0.26
N GLU A 119 13.25 -15.59 -0.74
CA GLU A 119 13.80 -14.25 -0.49
C GLU A 119 12.73 -13.27 0.04
N LEU A 120 11.50 -13.35 -0.48
CA LEU A 120 10.36 -12.62 0.09
C LEU A 120 10.07 -13.05 1.53
N LEU A 121 10.17 -14.35 1.81
CA LEU A 121 9.90 -14.88 3.15
C LEU A 121 10.92 -14.42 4.19
N LYS A 122 12.16 -14.13 3.79
CA LYS A 122 13.19 -13.61 4.69
C LYS A 122 12.85 -12.21 5.24
N LEU A 123 12.09 -11.41 4.51
CA LEU A 123 11.66 -10.07 4.95
C LEU A 123 10.72 -10.12 6.16
N GLU A 124 9.95 -11.19 6.32
CA GLU A 124 8.94 -11.36 7.38
C GLU A 124 9.42 -12.25 8.55
N GLY A 125 10.70 -12.44 8.71
CA GLY A 125 11.25 -13.27 9.80
C GLY A 125 11.29 -14.76 9.48
N GLY A 126 11.20 -15.13 8.19
CA GLY A 126 11.43 -16.46 7.69
C GLY A 126 10.18 -17.32 7.45
N LYS A 127 10.45 -18.55 6.97
CA LYS A 127 9.44 -19.50 6.52
C LYS A 127 8.37 -19.83 7.57
N GLU A 128 8.76 -19.92 8.85
CA GLU A 128 7.83 -20.25 9.95
C GLU A 128 6.76 -19.18 10.20
N ALA A 129 7.11 -17.90 10.04
CA ALA A 129 6.15 -16.81 10.18
C ALA A 129 5.11 -16.86 9.05
N PHE A 130 5.55 -17.22 7.86
CA PHE A 130 4.70 -17.29 6.67
C PHE A 130 3.77 -18.51 6.69
N GLU A 131 4.26 -19.67 7.13
CA GLU A 131 3.44 -20.89 7.29
C GLU A 131 2.29 -20.65 8.27
N LYS A 132 2.56 -19.99 9.40
CA LYS A 132 1.54 -19.60 10.37
C LYS A 132 0.48 -18.66 9.80
N ILE A 133 0.86 -17.77 8.87
CA ILE A 133 -0.06 -16.87 8.17
C ILE A 133 -0.88 -17.65 7.15
N GLY A 134 -0.24 -18.54 6.38
CA GLY A 134 -0.90 -19.43 5.43
C GLY A 134 -1.93 -20.36 6.07
N GLU A 135 -1.59 -20.94 7.23
CA GLU A 135 -2.52 -21.77 8.02
C GLU A 135 -3.72 -20.96 8.55
N LYS A 136 -3.48 -19.73 9.05
CA LYS A 136 -4.56 -18.84 9.52
C LYS A 136 -5.49 -18.37 8.41
N LEU A 137 -4.98 -18.22 7.19
CA LEU A 137 -5.74 -17.74 6.03
C LEU A 137 -6.33 -18.88 5.19
N ASN A 138 -6.12 -20.16 5.57
CA ASN A 138 -6.59 -21.34 4.83
C ASN A 138 -6.12 -21.35 3.36
N ILE A 139 -5.00 -20.75 3.05
CA ILE A 139 -4.38 -20.74 1.72
C ILE A 139 -3.45 -21.97 1.67
N ARG A 140 -3.89 -23.00 0.95
CA ARG A 140 -3.06 -24.18 0.60
C ARG A 140 -2.28 -23.93 -0.67
#